data_83ec664cbebe23cf61e4436ad49cd9dc
#
_entry.id   83ec664cbebe23cf61e4436ad49cd9dc
#
_cell.length_a   1.000
_cell.length_b   1.000
_cell.length_c   1.000
_cell.angle_alpha   90.00
_cell.angle_beta   90.00
_cell.angle_gamma   90.00
#
_symmetry.space_group_name_H-M   'P 1'
#
loop_
_entity.id
_entity.type
_entity.pdbx_description
1 polymer ?
#
loop_
_entity_poly.entity_id
_entity_poly.type
_entity_poly.pdbx_seq_one_letter_code
_entity_poly.pdbx_strand_id
1 'polypeptide(L)'
;MKLVYRFSLSTYHLITLFMICVLLLANSTSNAESSRATISLPRANESYAISVTSELVIVPVNVTDISGNFVSGLTENSFHVYDERQLQSVALFQQENTPVCVGLIVDHSSSMETKLPNVITAITAFAHSGNPKDEMFVVDFNDRVVVEPLNRKAFTNNSVELEKAIEAMSAHGRTALYDAVAEGLTHLELSDLQRKALIIISDGGDNASHFKRSEILALARQSQVMIYSIILEGDFTKEQNPKALRQLSEDTGGVAFSPESVQSVVDSSAQIARDLREQYVLGFVPEKHASGNLFRKLRVKVTTPEKRKLYVRTRIGYSPASTALTGIKENMTSLNGSTKR
;
A
#
# COMPACT_ATOMS: atom_id res chain seq x y z
N MET A 1 -1.04 57.64 25.21
CA MET A 1 0.24 57.44 24.51
C MET A 1 -0.10 57.23 23.04
N LYS A 2 0.07 58.28 22.21
CA LYS A 2 -0.33 58.32 20.79
C LYS A 2 0.81 57.75 19.96
N LEU A 3 0.56 56.65 19.21
CA LEU A 3 1.51 56.12 18.24
C LEU A 3 1.20 56.75 16.88
N VAL A 4 2.14 57.55 16.38
CA VAL A 4 2.05 58.23 15.08
C VAL A 4 2.73 57.35 14.05
N TYR A 5 1.97 56.84 13.05
CA TYR A 5 2.52 56.18 11.89
C TYR A 5 3.04 57.21 10.88
N ARG A 6 4.35 57.22 10.65
CA ARG A 6 4.99 57.96 9.54
C ARG A 6 4.89 57.10 8.28
N PHE A 7 4.07 57.49 7.34
CA PHE A 7 4.10 56.97 5.97
C PHE A 7 5.19 57.71 5.18
N SER A 8 6.08 56.91 4.55
CA SER A 8 7.20 57.41 3.74
C SER A 8 6.70 57.89 2.37
N LEU A 9 7.16 59.05 1.92
CA LEU A 9 6.87 59.72 0.64
C LEU A 9 7.32 58.94 -0.63
N SER A 10 7.89 57.74 -0.47
CA SER A 10 8.48 56.95 -1.59
C SER A 10 7.45 56.23 -2.48
N THR A 11 6.26 55.97 -1.98
CA THR A 11 5.25 55.17 -2.72
C THR A 11 4.49 55.97 -3.76
N TYR A 12 4.36 57.28 -3.62
CA TYR A 12 3.67 58.12 -4.57
C TYR A 12 4.43 58.36 -5.89
N HIS A 13 5.76 58.35 -5.85
CA HIS A 13 6.58 58.51 -7.06
C HIS A 13 6.60 57.29 -7.97
N LEU A 14 6.38 56.11 -7.43
CA LEU A 14 6.32 54.88 -8.23
C LEU A 14 4.99 54.74 -9.01
N ILE A 15 3.90 55.20 -8.40
CA ILE A 15 2.56 55.13 -9.02
C ILE A 15 2.42 56.18 -10.11
N THR A 16 3.00 57.38 -9.94
CA THR A 16 2.97 58.43 -10.99
C THR A 16 3.85 58.09 -12.17
N LEU A 17 4.98 57.40 -11.98
CA LEU A 17 5.84 56.97 -13.09
C LEU A 17 5.17 55.85 -13.94
N PHE A 18 4.40 54.98 -13.30
CA PHE A 18 3.66 53.91 -14.01
C PHE A 18 2.50 54.46 -14.83
N MET A 19 1.79 55.47 -14.33
CA MET A 19 0.70 56.11 -15.07
C MET A 19 1.18 56.91 -16.28
N ILE A 20 2.37 57.53 -16.24
CA ILE A 20 2.96 58.25 -17.38
C ILE A 20 3.43 57.31 -18.48
N CYS A 21 3.93 56.10 -18.12
CA CYS A 21 4.31 55.09 -19.11
C CYS A 21 3.11 54.50 -19.89
N VAL A 22 1.95 54.36 -19.23
CA VAL A 22 0.72 53.86 -19.89
C VAL A 22 0.12 54.89 -20.85
N LEU A 23 0.28 56.19 -20.58
CA LEU A 23 -0.23 57.27 -21.45
C LEU A 23 0.62 57.57 -22.68
N LEU A 24 1.91 57.16 -22.70
CA LEU A 24 2.80 57.32 -23.85
C LEU A 24 2.72 56.18 -24.87
N LEU A 25 2.04 55.09 -24.55
CA LEU A 25 1.80 53.97 -25.46
C LEU A 25 0.49 54.04 -26.26
N ALA A 26 -0.32 55.08 -26.07
CA ALA A 26 -1.63 55.22 -26.69
C ALA A 26 -1.68 56.15 -27.94
N ASN A 27 -0.55 56.74 -28.36
CA ASN A 27 -0.52 57.66 -29.51
C ASN A 27 0.55 57.30 -30.53
N SER A 28 0.35 56.19 -31.26
CA SER A 28 1.01 55.98 -32.54
C SER A 28 0.10 55.12 -33.47
N THR A 29 -0.97 55.80 -33.97
CA THR A 29 -1.61 55.35 -35.20
C THR A 29 -1.14 56.24 -36.30
N SER A 30 -0.34 55.71 -37.24
CA SER A 30 -0.16 56.26 -38.53
C SER A 30 -0.06 55.16 -39.58
N ASN A 31 -0.89 55.34 -40.58
CA ASN A 31 -1.10 54.58 -41.81
C ASN A 31 0.18 54.09 -42.45
N ALA A 32 0.14 52.82 -42.90
CA ALA A 32 0.96 52.37 -44.04
C ALA A 32 0.23 51.22 -44.78
N GLU A 33 0.27 51.39 -46.07
CA GLU A 33 -0.43 50.65 -47.12
C GLU A 33 -0.14 49.13 -47.17
N SER A 34 -1.11 48.43 -47.66
CA SER A 34 -1.15 47.06 -48.13
C SER A 34 0.08 46.67 -49.00
N SER A 35 0.84 45.71 -48.51
CA SER A 35 1.62 44.77 -49.32
C SER A 35 1.34 43.37 -48.79
N ARG A 36 0.56 42.59 -49.56
CA ARG A 36 0.33 41.17 -49.32
C ARG A 36 1.61 40.39 -49.52
N ALA A 37 2.40 40.22 -48.48
CA ALA A 37 3.40 39.17 -48.43
C ALA A 37 2.77 37.95 -47.75
N THR A 38 2.51 36.91 -48.54
CA THR A 38 2.11 35.60 -48.07
C THR A 38 3.28 34.97 -47.31
N ILE A 39 3.41 35.22 -46.00
CA ILE A 39 4.32 34.53 -45.17
C ILE A 39 3.68 33.17 -44.84
N SER A 40 4.15 32.12 -45.49
CA SER A 40 3.89 30.75 -45.03
C SER A 40 4.56 30.56 -43.68
N LEU A 41 3.80 30.61 -42.61
CA LEU A 41 4.26 30.18 -41.29
C LEU A 41 4.71 28.72 -41.40
N PRO A 42 5.90 28.36 -40.91
CA PRO A 42 6.26 26.96 -40.77
C PRO A 42 5.27 26.33 -39.83
N ARG A 43 4.62 25.23 -40.26
CA ARG A 43 3.85 24.36 -39.40
C ARG A 43 4.73 24.03 -38.20
N ALA A 44 4.33 24.51 -37.01
CA ALA A 44 4.92 24.04 -35.79
C ALA A 44 4.78 22.51 -35.81
N ASN A 45 5.89 21.81 -35.77
CA ASN A 45 5.95 20.40 -35.44
C ASN A 45 5.30 20.30 -34.06
N GLU A 46 4.07 19.84 -34.00
CA GLU A 46 3.51 19.36 -32.78
C GLU A 46 4.39 18.19 -32.35
N SER A 47 5.34 18.47 -31.48
CA SER A 47 6.03 17.42 -30.74
C SER A 47 4.99 16.78 -29.83
N TYR A 48 4.37 15.70 -30.30
CA TYR A 48 3.60 14.83 -29.46
C TYR A 48 4.56 14.22 -28.43
N ALA A 49 4.65 14.85 -27.26
CA ALA A 49 5.27 14.24 -26.12
C ALA A 49 4.33 13.11 -25.67
N ILE A 50 4.57 11.90 -26.20
CA ILE A 50 3.95 10.69 -25.67
C ILE A 50 4.59 10.50 -24.30
N SER A 51 3.92 10.99 -23.26
CA SER A 51 4.24 10.65 -21.88
C SER A 51 3.91 9.18 -21.68
N VAL A 52 4.91 8.32 -21.86
CA VAL A 52 4.82 6.91 -21.50
C VAL A 52 5.07 6.83 -20.00
N THR A 53 4.03 6.91 -19.20
CA THR A 53 4.10 6.52 -17.80
C THR A 53 4.24 5.00 -17.77
N SER A 54 5.45 4.50 -17.71
CA SER A 54 5.70 3.09 -17.46
C SER A 54 5.69 2.88 -15.95
N GLU A 55 4.71 2.12 -15.47
CA GLU A 55 4.55 1.81 -14.06
C GLU A 55 5.51 0.69 -13.67
N LEU A 56 6.28 0.93 -12.60
CA LEU A 56 7.17 -0.07 -12.04
C LEU A 56 6.35 -1.07 -11.21
N VAL A 57 6.42 -2.34 -11.58
CA VAL A 57 5.81 -3.43 -10.80
C VAL A 57 6.79 -3.87 -9.74
N ILE A 58 6.43 -3.67 -8.46
CA ILE A 58 7.21 -4.10 -7.31
C ILE A 58 6.89 -5.55 -6.97
N VAL A 59 7.92 -6.35 -6.81
CA VAL A 59 7.85 -7.80 -6.56
C VAL A 59 8.69 -8.12 -5.32
N PRO A 60 8.08 -8.15 -4.12
CA PRO A 60 8.74 -8.66 -2.94
C PRO A 60 8.98 -10.16 -3.06
N VAL A 61 10.17 -10.62 -2.68
CA VAL A 61 10.61 -12.01 -2.81
C VAL A 61 11.28 -12.47 -1.54
N ASN A 62 10.75 -13.49 -0.90
CA ASN A 62 11.40 -14.22 0.18
C ASN A 62 12.08 -15.46 -0.37
N VAL A 63 13.34 -15.66 -0.02
CA VAL A 63 14.14 -16.83 -0.43
C VAL A 63 14.64 -17.53 0.81
N THR A 64 14.26 -18.81 0.98
CA THR A 64 14.68 -19.63 2.11
C THR A 64 15.35 -20.91 1.64
N ASP A 65 16.19 -21.46 2.50
CA ASP A 65 16.75 -22.79 2.33
C ASP A 65 15.73 -23.89 2.71
N ILE A 66 16.15 -25.16 2.63
CA ILE A 66 15.31 -26.32 2.99
C ILE A 66 14.93 -26.36 4.48
N SER A 67 15.67 -25.65 5.32
CA SER A 67 15.40 -25.53 6.76
C SER A 67 14.52 -24.32 7.10
N GLY A 68 14.13 -23.53 6.11
CA GLY A 68 13.31 -22.33 6.29
C GLY A 68 14.11 -21.08 6.66
N ASN A 69 15.46 -21.15 6.69
CA ASN A 69 16.29 -20.00 6.99
C ASN A 69 16.37 -19.09 5.75
N PHE A 70 16.33 -17.78 5.97
CA PHE A 70 16.52 -16.81 4.90
C PHE A 70 17.90 -16.93 4.26
N VAL A 71 17.96 -16.86 2.94
CA VAL A 71 19.20 -16.90 2.17
C VAL A 71 19.59 -15.49 1.80
N SER A 72 20.60 -14.95 2.50
CA SER A 72 21.16 -13.63 2.24
C SER A 72 22.26 -13.66 1.16
N GLY A 73 22.67 -12.47 0.68
CA GLY A 73 23.81 -12.32 -0.23
C GLY A 73 23.53 -12.72 -1.68
N LEU A 74 22.28 -12.95 -2.07
CA LEU A 74 21.93 -13.13 -3.46
C LEU A 74 22.05 -11.78 -4.19
N THR A 75 22.59 -11.79 -5.41
CA THR A 75 22.70 -10.62 -6.27
C THR A 75 21.54 -10.57 -7.27
N GLU A 76 21.37 -9.44 -7.92
CA GLU A 76 20.36 -9.27 -8.98
C GLU A 76 20.42 -10.39 -10.03
N ASN A 77 21.62 -10.78 -10.44
CA ASN A 77 21.83 -11.85 -11.43
C ASN A 77 21.33 -13.23 -10.97
N SER A 78 21.09 -13.42 -9.68
CA SER A 78 20.51 -14.64 -9.15
C SER A 78 19.02 -14.77 -9.44
N PHE A 79 18.34 -13.66 -9.76
CA PHE A 79 16.89 -13.60 -9.91
C PHE A 79 16.46 -13.54 -11.37
N HIS A 80 15.44 -14.32 -11.71
CA HIS A 80 14.82 -14.33 -13.02
C HIS A 80 13.32 -14.12 -12.84
N VAL A 81 12.85 -12.93 -13.20
CA VAL A 81 11.44 -12.55 -13.12
C VAL A 81 10.75 -12.89 -14.44
N TYR A 82 9.65 -13.62 -14.37
CA TYR A 82 8.83 -13.95 -15.53
C TYR A 82 7.44 -13.34 -15.37
N ASP A 83 7.02 -12.58 -16.36
CA ASP A 83 5.67 -12.05 -16.52
C ASP A 83 4.99 -12.79 -17.68
N GLU A 84 3.89 -13.49 -17.43
CA GLU A 84 3.21 -14.35 -18.41
C GLU A 84 4.18 -15.28 -19.17
N ARG A 85 5.17 -15.83 -18.48
CA ARG A 85 6.27 -16.68 -18.99
C ARG A 85 7.38 -15.95 -19.77
N GLN A 86 7.28 -14.65 -19.98
CA GLN A 86 8.33 -13.84 -20.60
C GLN A 86 9.31 -13.34 -19.55
N LEU A 87 10.61 -13.55 -19.78
CA LEU A 87 11.65 -13.04 -18.90
C LEU A 87 11.68 -11.52 -18.98
N GLN A 88 11.67 -10.87 -17.81
CA GLN A 88 11.72 -9.42 -17.66
C GLN A 88 13.08 -8.98 -17.16
N SER A 89 13.53 -7.79 -17.63
CA SER A 89 14.70 -7.14 -17.07
C SER A 89 14.37 -6.53 -15.71
N VAL A 90 15.18 -6.82 -14.71
CA VAL A 90 15.07 -6.19 -13.38
C VAL A 90 15.53 -4.75 -13.49
N ALA A 91 14.66 -3.81 -13.15
CA ALA A 91 14.93 -2.37 -13.15
C ALA A 91 15.21 -1.83 -11.75
N LEU A 92 14.81 -2.57 -10.71
CA LEU A 92 15.05 -2.27 -9.31
C LEU A 92 15.46 -3.56 -8.59
N PHE A 93 16.55 -3.51 -7.85
CA PHE A 93 16.99 -4.57 -6.94
C PHE A 93 17.40 -3.96 -5.60
N GLN A 94 16.75 -4.40 -4.52
CA GLN A 94 17.05 -3.95 -3.16
C GLN A 94 17.05 -5.16 -2.22
N GLN A 95 17.97 -5.17 -1.28
CA GLN A 95 18.11 -6.19 -0.23
C GLN A 95 18.22 -5.55 1.17
N GLU A 96 18.05 -4.25 1.28
CA GLU A 96 18.29 -3.54 2.52
C GLU A 96 17.09 -3.63 3.47
N ASN A 97 17.36 -3.47 4.77
CA ASN A 97 16.34 -3.29 5.82
C ASN A 97 15.65 -1.91 5.66
N THR A 98 14.96 -1.73 4.54
CA THR A 98 14.19 -0.52 4.26
C THR A 98 12.92 -0.50 5.10
N PRO A 99 12.46 0.69 5.53
CA PRO A 99 11.21 0.83 6.28
C PRO A 99 10.01 0.21 5.55
N VAL A 100 9.08 -0.30 6.34
CA VAL A 100 7.83 -0.90 5.85
C VAL A 100 6.63 -0.21 6.52
N CYS A 101 5.55 0.01 5.77
CA CYS A 101 4.26 0.39 6.33
C CYS A 101 3.42 -0.86 6.58
N VAL A 102 2.99 -1.08 7.83
CA VAL A 102 2.27 -2.28 8.25
C VAL A 102 0.91 -1.91 8.84
N GLY A 103 -0.15 -2.44 8.25
CA GLY A 103 -1.49 -2.41 8.81
C GLY A 103 -1.76 -3.69 9.64
N LEU A 104 -2.18 -3.51 10.87
CA LEU A 104 -2.62 -4.58 11.77
C LEU A 104 -4.15 -4.65 11.71
N ILE A 105 -4.70 -5.71 11.12
CA ILE A 105 -6.14 -5.93 10.97
C ILE A 105 -6.57 -6.88 12.08
N VAL A 106 -7.26 -6.35 13.08
CA VAL A 106 -7.50 -7.01 14.37
C VAL A 106 -8.97 -7.34 14.55
N ASP A 107 -9.27 -8.61 14.62
CA ASP A 107 -10.60 -9.13 14.88
C ASP A 107 -10.91 -9.08 16.38
N HIS A 108 -11.98 -8.36 16.74
CA HIS A 108 -12.53 -8.36 18.08
C HIS A 108 -14.04 -8.77 18.10
N SER A 109 -14.47 -9.57 17.13
CA SER A 109 -15.78 -10.19 17.13
C SER A 109 -15.98 -11.12 18.32
N SER A 110 -17.24 -11.50 18.61
CA SER A 110 -17.56 -12.33 19.78
C SER A 110 -16.81 -13.65 19.85
N SER A 111 -16.44 -14.26 18.71
CA SER A 111 -15.66 -15.50 18.67
C SER A 111 -14.20 -15.34 19.12
N MET A 112 -13.75 -14.10 19.27
CA MET A 112 -12.38 -13.77 19.67
C MET A 112 -12.23 -13.52 21.17
N GLU A 113 -13.29 -13.58 21.97
CA GLU A 113 -13.28 -13.25 23.40
C GLU A 113 -12.17 -13.98 24.18
N THR A 114 -12.05 -15.29 24.01
CA THR A 114 -11.02 -16.10 24.68
C THR A 114 -9.64 -15.99 24.03
N LYS A 115 -9.56 -15.40 22.83
CA LYS A 115 -8.35 -15.30 22.01
C LYS A 115 -7.67 -13.93 22.09
N LEU A 116 -8.37 -12.90 22.61
CA LEU A 116 -7.82 -11.53 22.73
C LEU A 116 -6.43 -11.47 23.40
N PRO A 117 -6.14 -12.24 24.47
CA PRO A 117 -4.78 -12.25 25.03
C PRO A 117 -3.70 -12.71 24.02
N ASN A 118 -4.04 -13.64 23.12
CA ASN A 118 -3.13 -14.06 22.06
C ASN A 118 -2.96 -12.98 20.98
N VAL A 119 -4.03 -12.21 20.69
CA VAL A 119 -3.97 -11.04 19.78
C VAL A 119 -3.01 -10.01 20.32
N ILE A 120 -3.15 -9.61 21.59
CA ILE A 120 -2.25 -8.66 22.27
C ILE A 120 -0.81 -9.18 22.19
N THR A 121 -0.59 -10.45 22.55
CA THR A 121 0.74 -11.09 22.48
C THR A 121 1.34 -11.02 21.07
N ALA A 122 0.55 -11.31 20.02
CA ALA A 122 1.02 -11.29 18.64
C ALA A 122 1.48 -9.89 18.23
N ILE A 123 0.69 -8.88 18.53
CA ILE A 123 0.95 -7.49 18.13
C ILE A 123 2.12 -6.90 18.91
N THR A 124 2.19 -7.14 20.23
CA THR A 124 3.32 -6.74 21.08
C THR A 124 4.62 -7.36 20.56
N ALA A 125 4.63 -8.66 20.30
CA ALA A 125 5.80 -9.35 19.78
C ALA A 125 6.25 -8.80 18.40
N PHE A 126 5.29 -8.47 17.53
CA PHE A 126 5.60 -7.87 16.23
C PHE A 126 6.14 -6.44 16.39
N ALA A 127 5.46 -5.59 17.16
CA ALA A 127 5.80 -4.18 17.33
C ALA A 127 7.18 -3.97 17.95
N HIS A 128 7.58 -4.83 18.93
CA HIS A 128 8.90 -4.78 19.53
C HIS A 128 10.03 -5.20 18.58
N SER A 129 9.75 -5.91 17.51
CA SER A 129 10.72 -6.29 16.50
C SER A 129 10.87 -5.26 15.38
N GLY A 130 10.14 -4.11 15.44
CA GLY A 130 10.06 -3.06 14.44
C GLY A 130 11.37 -2.30 14.17
N ASN A 131 11.49 -1.73 12.96
CA ASN A 131 12.48 -0.71 12.66
C ASN A 131 11.94 0.65 13.14
N PRO A 132 12.75 1.53 13.77
CA PRO A 132 12.28 2.85 14.20
C PRO A 132 11.69 3.74 13.11
N LYS A 133 11.92 3.40 11.85
CA LYS A 133 11.37 4.11 10.68
C LYS A 133 10.16 3.43 10.07
N ASP A 134 9.72 2.31 10.63
CA ASP A 134 8.48 1.65 10.18
C ASP A 134 7.28 2.52 10.51
N GLU A 135 6.27 2.45 9.67
CA GLU A 135 4.96 3.04 9.87
C GLU A 135 3.97 1.93 10.20
N MET A 136 3.19 2.10 11.25
CA MET A 136 2.17 1.11 11.65
C MET A 136 0.84 1.79 11.92
N PHE A 137 -0.25 1.07 11.67
CA PHE A 137 -1.61 1.46 12.05
C PHE A 137 -2.42 0.23 12.40
N VAL A 138 -3.56 0.44 13.07
CA VAL A 138 -4.47 -0.61 13.47
C VAL A 138 -5.83 -0.35 12.82
N VAL A 139 -6.39 -1.38 12.20
CA VAL A 139 -7.80 -1.47 11.86
C VAL A 139 -8.40 -2.52 12.76
N ASP A 140 -9.21 -2.09 13.71
CA ASP A 140 -9.99 -3.00 14.54
C ASP A 140 -11.36 -3.25 13.90
N PHE A 141 -11.87 -4.45 14.04
CA PHE A 141 -13.16 -4.76 13.45
C PHE A 141 -13.96 -5.82 14.22
N ASN A 142 -15.26 -5.63 14.17
CA ASN A 142 -16.30 -6.60 14.45
C ASN A 142 -17.39 -6.49 13.35
N ASP A 143 -18.62 -6.12 13.66
CA ASP A 143 -19.63 -5.70 12.67
C ASP A 143 -19.41 -4.25 12.16
N ARG A 144 -18.43 -3.55 12.72
CA ARG A 144 -17.95 -2.24 12.29
C ARG A 144 -16.45 -2.32 12.04
N VAL A 145 -15.98 -1.46 11.17
CA VAL A 145 -14.56 -1.34 10.85
C VAL A 145 -14.09 0.05 11.25
N VAL A 146 -13.06 0.13 12.06
CA VAL A 146 -12.51 1.39 12.56
C VAL A 146 -11.00 1.41 12.38
N VAL A 147 -10.48 2.49 11.80
CA VAL A 147 -9.04 2.77 11.88
C VAL A 147 -8.77 3.48 13.20
N GLU A 148 -7.99 2.85 14.07
CA GLU A 148 -7.72 3.38 15.40
C GLU A 148 -6.94 4.69 15.36
N PRO A 149 -7.39 5.73 16.10
CA PRO A 149 -6.74 7.03 16.10
C PRO A 149 -5.46 7.01 16.95
N LEU A 150 -4.33 6.70 16.33
CA LEU A 150 -3.02 6.72 16.97
C LEU A 150 -2.50 8.17 17.10
N ASN A 151 -2.84 8.84 18.20
CA ASN A 151 -2.48 10.25 18.46
C ASN A 151 -2.81 11.23 17.32
N ARG A 152 -3.93 11.01 16.60
CA ARG A 152 -4.40 11.79 15.44
C ARG A 152 -3.44 11.75 14.24
N LYS A 153 -2.55 10.77 14.19
CA LYS A 153 -1.68 10.50 13.05
C LYS A 153 -2.22 9.32 12.25
N ALA A 154 -1.95 9.30 10.95
CA ALA A 154 -2.27 8.15 10.11
C ALA A 154 -1.46 6.92 10.48
N PHE A 155 -0.24 7.11 10.97
CA PHE A 155 0.72 6.05 11.31
C PHE A 155 1.46 6.37 12.61
N THR A 156 1.95 5.32 13.27
CA THR A 156 2.86 5.39 14.42
C THR A 156 4.02 4.41 14.24
N ASN A 157 5.13 4.66 14.92
CA ASN A 157 6.22 3.71 15.13
C ASN A 157 6.39 3.36 16.62
N ASN A 158 5.43 3.74 17.45
CA ASN A 158 5.46 3.56 18.90
C ASN A 158 4.64 2.33 19.29
N SER A 159 5.32 1.27 19.75
CA SER A 159 4.68 0.03 20.21
C SER A 159 3.68 0.26 21.34
N VAL A 160 3.97 1.20 22.25
CA VAL A 160 3.08 1.50 23.39
C VAL A 160 1.75 2.10 22.94
N GLU A 161 1.73 2.87 21.85
CA GLU A 161 0.49 3.40 21.27
C GLU A 161 -0.36 2.28 20.67
N LEU A 162 0.29 1.33 19.97
CA LEU A 162 -0.38 0.17 19.39
C LEU A 162 -0.95 -0.74 20.49
N GLU A 163 -0.17 -1.02 21.53
CA GLU A 163 -0.58 -1.85 22.67
C GLU A 163 -1.82 -1.25 23.36
N LYS A 164 -1.80 0.05 23.66
CA LYS A 164 -2.95 0.73 24.27
C LYS A 164 -4.21 0.69 23.42
N ALA A 165 -4.05 0.84 22.09
CA ALA A 165 -5.20 0.77 21.19
C ALA A 165 -5.87 -0.62 21.26
N ILE A 166 -5.08 -1.68 21.38
CA ILE A 166 -5.57 -3.06 21.38
C ILE A 166 -6.09 -3.48 22.77
N GLU A 167 -5.40 -3.06 23.84
CA GLU A 167 -5.84 -3.33 25.22
C GLU A 167 -7.21 -2.73 25.54
N ALA A 168 -7.59 -1.67 24.83
CA ALA A 168 -8.92 -1.04 24.96
C ALA A 168 -10.05 -1.83 24.26
N MET A 169 -9.71 -2.81 23.40
CA MET A 169 -10.69 -3.60 22.66
C MET A 169 -11.40 -4.60 23.55
N SER A 170 -12.69 -4.79 23.31
CA SER A 170 -13.50 -5.81 23.94
C SER A 170 -14.23 -6.63 22.87
N ALA A 171 -14.22 -7.96 23.02
CA ALA A 171 -14.85 -8.84 22.04
C ALA A 171 -16.37 -8.74 22.07
N HIS A 172 -16.97 -8.40 20.94
CA HIS A 172 -18.43 -8.36 20.76
C HIS A 172 -18.80 -8.25 19.28
N GLY A 173 -20.07 -8.51 18.98
CA GLY A 173 -20.61 -8.31 17.63
C GLY A 173 -20.28 -9.43 16.65
N ARG A 174 -20.55 -9.16 15.37
CA ARG A 174 -20.30 -10.04 14.22
C ARG A 174 -18.91 -9.77 13.62
N THR A 175 -18.64 -10.26 12.41
CA THR A 175 -17.30 -10.23 11.81
C THR A 175 -17.37 -9.65 10.39
N ALA A 176 -16.82 -8.46 10.16
CA ALA A 176 -16.72 -7.80 8.87
C ALA A 176 -15.26 -7.84 8.32
N LEU A 177 -14.71 -9.05 8.20
CA LEU A 177 -13.31 -9.28 7.84
C LEU A 177 -12.94 -8.68 6.48
N TYR A 178 -13.77 -8.89 5.44
CA TYR A 178 -13.44 -8.42 4.10
C TYR A 178 -13.47 -6.90 4.00
N ASP A 179 -14.41 -6.25 4.70
CA ASP A 179 -14.48 -4.79 4.79
C ASP A 179 -13.24 -4.23 5.51
N ALA A 180 -12.77 -4.90 6.57
CA ALA A 180 -11.57 -4.51 7.31
C ALA A 180 -10.29 -4.64 6.46
N VAL A 181 -10.18 -5.68 5.66
CA VAL A 181 -9.06 -5.83 4.71
C VAL A 181 -9.10 -4.74 3.64
N ALA A 182 -10.28 -4.40 3.11
CA ALA A 182 -10.44 -3.32 2.13
C ALA A 182 -10.04 -1.97 2.73
N GLU A 183 -10.45 -1.67 3.96
CA GLU A 183 -10.06 -0.45 4.69
C GLU A 183 -8.54 -0.39 4.91
N GLY A 184 -7.94 -1.50 5.37
CA GLY A 184 -6.49 -1.58 5.56
C GLY A 184 -5.70 -1.34 4.28
N LEU A 185 -6.13 -1.91 3.15
CA LEU A 185 -5.53 -1.69 1.84
C LEU A 185 -5.63 -0.21 1.42
N THR A 186 -6.78 0.42 1.67
CA THR A 186 -7.01 1.84 1.38
C THR A 186 -6.15 2.75 2.26
N HIS A 187 -6.04 2.45 3.56
CA HIS A 187 -5.25 3.25 4.50
C HIS A 187 -3.75 3.20 4.16
N LEU A 188 -3.24 2.06 3.69
CA LEU A 188 -1.86 1.93 3.22
C LEU A 188 -1.51 2.89 2.07
N GLU A 189 -2.49 3.37 1.29
CA GLU A 189 -2.24 4.33 0.21
C GLU A 189 -1.77 5.69 0.73
N LEU A 190 -2.04 6.02 2.00
CA LEU A 190 -1.60 7.26 2.65
C LEU A 190 -0.09 7.28 2.96
N SER A 191 0.57 6.12 2.93
CA SER A 191 2.01 6.02 3.18
C SER A 191 2.81 6.18 1.88
N ASP A 192 3.90 6.94 1.95
CA ASP A 192 4.88 7.10 0.88
C ASP A 192 5.88 5.94 0.80
N LEU A 193 5.87 5.03 1.79
CA LEU A 193 6.77 3.89 1.81
C LEU A 193 6.41 2.89 0.70
N GLN A 194 7.44 2.44 -0.02
CA GLN A 194 7.27 1.50 -1.13
C GLN A 194 6.92 0.08 -0.67
N ARG A 195 7.34 -0.29 0.54
CA ARG A 195 7.07 -1.60 1.12
C ARG A 195 5.86 -1.51 2.02
N LYS A 196 4.84 -2.29 1.70
CA LYS A 196 3.54 -2.29 2.38
C LYS A 196 3.11 -3.70 2.72
N ALA A 197 2.58 -3.90 3.92
CA ALA A 197 2.06 -5.19 4.36
C ALA A 197 0.80 -5.03 5.20
N LEU A 198 -0.05 -6.05 5.18
CA LEU A 198 -1.12 -6.24 6.16
C LEU A 198 -0.83 -7.50 6.98
N ILE A 199 -1.11 -7.45 8.27
CA ILE A 199 -1.10 -8.60 9.16
C ILE A 199 -2.51 -8.76 9.71
N ILE A 200 -3.20 -9.80 9.30
CA ILE A 200 -4.57 -10.11 9.73
C ILE A 200 -4.50 -11.08 10.90
N ILE A 201 -5.16 -10.73 12.01
CA ILE A 201 -5.26 -11.58 13.21
C ILE A 201 -6.74 -11.83 13.44
N SER A 202 -7.20 -13.04 13.10
CA SER A 202 -8.63 -13.42 13.13
C SER A 202 -8.77 -14.94 13.14
N ASP A 203 -9.95 -15.44 13.41
CA ASP A 203 -10.31 -16.87 13.18
C ASP A 203 -10.85 -17.14 11.76
N GLY A 204 -10.93 -16.10 10.93
CA GLY A 204 -11.32 -16.18 9.53
C GLY A 204 -12.83 -16.18 9.28
N GLY A 205 -13.65 -15.90 10.28
CA GLY A 205 -15.08 -15.67 10.11
C GLY A 205 -15.35 -14.42 9.26
N ASP A 206 -16.45 -14.43 8.52
CA ASP A 206 -17.01 -13.25 7.85
C ASP A 206 -18.53 -13.42 7.68
N ASN A 207 -19.29 -12.60 8.37
CA ASN A 207 -20.75 -12.66 8.35
C ASN A 207 -21.43 -11.27 8.41
N ALA A 208 -20.62 -10.20 8.30
CA ALA A 208 -21.10 -8.83 8.36
C ALA A 208 -20.54 -7.93 7.25
N SER A 209 -19.56 -8.38 6.45
CA SER A 209 -19.00 -7.58 5.37
C SER A 209 -19.98 -7.26 4.26
N HIS A 210 -19.80 -6.10 3.65
CA HIS A 210 -20.44 -5.71 2.39
C HIS A 210 -19.71 -6.31 1.19
N PHE A 211 -18.37 -6.38 1.26
CA PHE A 211 -17.55 -7.02 0.24
C PHE A 211 -17.70 -8.53 0.28
N LYS A 212 -17.70 -9.14 -0.91
CA LYS A 212 -17.64 -10.58 -1.08
C LYS A 212 -16.19 -11.06 -1.10
N ARG A 213 -15.98 -12.34 -0.73
CA ARG A 213 -14.67 -12.97 -0.81
C ARG A 213 -13.96 -12.78 -2.17
N SER A 214 -14.69 -12.92 -3.28
CA SER A 214 -14.11 -12.76 -4.63
C SER A 214 -13.63 -11.35 -4.90
N GLU A 215 -14.33 -10.34 -4.36
CA GLU A 215 -13.99 -8.93 -4.54
C GLU A 215 -12.74 -8.57 -3.73
N ILE A 216 -12.65 -9.03 -2.47
CA ILE A 216 -11.48 -8.76 -1.65
C ILE A 216 -10.23 -9.52 -2.15
N LEU A 217 -10.37 -10.72 -2.67
CA LEU A 217 -9.28 -11.44 -3.32
C LEU A 217 -8.80 -10.72 -4.58
N ALA A 218 -9.70 -10.18 -5.39
CA ALA A 218 -9.34 -9.38 -6.56
C ALA A 218 -8.61 -8.10 -6.13
N LEU A 219 -9.10 -7.42 -5.11
CA LEU A 219 -8.48 -6.20 -4.56
C LEU A 219 -7.07 -6.49 -4.02
N ALA A 220 -6.90 -7.54 -3.22
CA ALA A 220 -5.60 -7.94 -2.69
C ALA A 220 -4.59 -8.30 -3.79
N ARG A 221 -5.03 -8.97 -4.85
CA ARG A 221 -4.17 -9.27 -6.01
C ARG A 221 -3.78 -8.04 -6.82
N GLN A 222 -4.63 -7.02 -6.86
CA GLN A 222 -4.35 -5.75 -7.53
C GLN A 222 -3.42 -4.87 -6.71
N SER A 223 -3.53 -4.91 -5.39
CA SER A 223 -2.62 -4.20 -4.50
C SER A 223 -1.20 -4.74 -4.61
N GLN A 224 -0.20 -3.93 -4.32
CA GLN A 224 1.20 -4.39 -4.20
C GLN A 224 1.56 -4.77 -2.77
N VAL A 225 0.55 -5.04 -1.94
CA VAL A 225 0.66 -5.30 -0.51
C VAL A 225 0.83 -6.79 -0.26
N MET A 226 1.79 -7.17 0.60
CA MET A 226 1.88 -8.53 1.13
C MET A 226 0.92 -8.71 2.30
N ILE A 227 0.14 -9.78 2.30
CA ILE A 227 -0.81 -10.08 3.37
C ILE A 227 -0.33 -11.30 4.14
N TYR A 228 -0.12 -11.14 5.43
CA TYR A 228 0.13 -12.22 6.36
C TYR A 228 -1.13 -12.45 7.20
N SER A 229 -1.31 -13.69 7.68
CA SER A 229 -2.42 -14.01 8.55
C SER A 229 -1.95 -14.83 9.74
N ILE A 230 -2.39 -14.47 10.95
CA ILE A 230 -2.31 -15.28 12.17
C ILE A 230 -3.72 -15.75 12.44
N ILE A 231 -3.98 -17.03 12.16
CA ILE A 231 -5.30 -17.65 12.26
C ILE A 231 -5.44 -18.25 13.64
N LEU A 232 -6.22 -17.62 14.49
CA LEU A 232 -6.47 -18.08 15.86
C LEU A 232 -7.67 -19.03 15.84
N GLU A 233 -7.43 -20.29 15.49
CA GLU A 233 -8.48 -21.32 15.45
C GLU A 233 -9.04 -21.56 16.90
N GLY A 234 -10.33 -21.82 16.98
CA GLY A 234 -11.05 -22.18 18.21
C GLY A 234 -12.01 -23.33 17.94
N ASP A 235 -12.96 -23.54 18.81
CA ASP A 235 -14.03 -24.52 18.58
C ASP A 235 -14.72 -24.20 17.25
N PHE A 236 -14.67 -25.14 16.32
CA PHE A 236 -15.13 -24.97 14.95
C PHE A 236 -16.59 -24.53 14.88
N THR A 237 -16.81 -23.27 14.56
CA THR A 237 -18.12 -22.79 14.14
C THR A 237 -18.21 -22.85 12.61
N LYS A 238 -19.45 -23.01 12.08
CA LYS A 238 -19.68 -23.04 10.61
C LYS A 238 -19.27 -21.75 9.90
N GLU A 239 -19.04 -20.69 10.64
CA GLU A 239 -18.73 -19.34 10.12
C GLU A 239 -17.23 -19.12 9.91
N GLN A 240 -16.37 -19.92 10.55
CA GLN A 240 -14.91 -19.83 10.41
C GLN A 240 -14.49 -20.30 9.02
N ASN A 241 -13.71 -19.46 8.34
CA ASN A 241 -13.18 -19.77 7.01
C ASN A 241 -11.68 -19.50 6.90
N PRO A 242 -10.85 -20.29 7.56
CA PRO A 242 -9.39 -20.11 7.52
C PRO A 242 -8.82 -20.23 6.08
N LYS A 243 -9.55 -20.89 5.16
CA LYS A 243 -9.16 -20.99 3.76
C LYS A 243 -9.13 -19.63 3.05
N ALA A 244 -10.00 -18.71 3.42
CA ALA A 244 -10.01 -17.36 2.85
C ALA A 244 -8.74 -16.59 3.23
N LEU A 245 -8.34 -16.65 4.50
CA LEU A 245 -7.12 -16.02 5.00
C LEU A 245 -5.87 -16.65 4.38
N ARG A 246 -5.80 -18.00 4.31
CA ARG A 246 -4.69 -18.70 3.63
C ARG A 246 -4.55 -18.25 2.18
N GLN A 247 -5.67 -18.16 1.45
CA GLN A 247 -5.66 -17.73 0.05
C GLN A 247 -5.23 -16.26 -0.11
N LEU A 248 -5.69 -15.35 0.75
CA LEU A 248 -5.25 -13.94 0.75
C LEU A 248 -3.73 -13.84 0.93
N SER A 249 -3.18 -14.58 1.90
CA SER A 249 -1.75 -14.59 2.15
C SER A 249 -0.96 -15.18 0.98
N GLU A 250 -1.33 -16.37 0.50
CA GLU A 250 -0.65 -17.06 -0.61
C GLU A 250 -0.65 -16.24 -1.91
N ASP A 251 -1.80 -15.67 -2.28
CA ASP A 251 -1.95 -14.89 -3.52
C ASP A 251 -1.09 -13.63 -3.54
N THR A 252 -0.82 -13.06 -2.36
CA THR A 252 -0.03 -11.83 -2.20
C THR A 252 1.44 -12.07 -1.86
N GLY A 253 1.85 -13.34 -1.66
CA GLY A 253 3.21 -13.73 -1.33
C GLY A 253 3.55 -13.74 0.16
N GLY A 254 2.55 -13.53 1.03
CA GLY A 254 2.68 -13.69 2.48
C GLY A 254 2.52 -15.15 2.94
N VAL A 255 2.32 -15.34 4.24
CA VAL A 255 2.10 -16.64 4.90
C VAL A 255 0.92 -16.55 5.85
N ALA A 256 0.15 -17.63 5.92
CA ALA A 256 -0.86 -17.81 6.96
C ALA A 256 -0.35 -18.82 8.00
N PHE A 257 -0.29 -18.38 9.23
CA PHE A 257 0.10 -19.19 10.40
C PHE A 257 -1.15 -19.62 11.16
N SER A 258 -1.15 -20.83 11.70
CA SER A 258 -2.21 -21.33 12.59
C SER A 258 -1.55 -21.79 13.90
N PRO A 259 -1.20 -20.86 14.79
CA PRO A 259 -0.53 -21.18 16.06
C PRO A 259 -1.48 -21.90 17.02
N GLU A 260 -0.99 -22.96 17.68
CA GLU A 260 -1.74 -23.76 18.67
C GLU A 260 -1.43 -23.37 20.11
N SER A 261 -0.44 -22.50 20.34
CA SER A 261 0.02 -22.07 21.66
C SER A 261 0.42 -20.60 21.67
N VAL A 262 0.50 -20.00 22.84
CA VAL A 262 1.02 -18.63 23.02
C VAL A 262 2.43 -18.50 22.46
N GLN A 263 3.30 -19.50 22.69
CA GLN A 263 4.66 -19.47 22.13
C GLN A 263 4.66 -19.48 20.61
N SER A 264 3.83 -20.30 19.97
CA SER A 264 3.75 -20.33 18.50
C SER A 264 3.12 -19.06 17.91
N VAL A 265 2.33 -18.30 18.68
CA VAL A 265 1.89 -16.94 18.30
C VAL A 265 3.08 -15.99 18.23
N VAL A 266 3.93 -15.98 19.27
CA VAL A 266 5.16 -15.17 19.31
C VAL A 266 6.10 -15.54 18.16
N ASP A 267 6.31 -16.83 17.94
CA ASP A 267 7.17 -17.34 16.86
C ASP A 267 6.66 -16.92 15.47
N SER A 268 5.34 -16.99 15.27
CA SER A 268 4.69 -16.53 14.02
C SER A 268 4.90 -15.04 13.79
N SER A 269 4.71 -14.22 14.82
CA SER A 269 4.92 -12.77 14.76
C SER A 269 6.38 -12.42 14.45
N ALA A 270 7.31 -13.10 15.13
CA ALA A 270 8.74 -12.94 14.87
C ALA A 270 9.13 -13.38 13.45
N GLN A 271 8.49 -14.44 12.92
CA GLN A 271 8.72 -14.89 11.55
C GLN A 271 8.21 -13.85 10.52
N ILE A 272 7.02 -13.28 10.74
CA ILE A 272 6.49 -12.20 9.89
C ILE A 272 7.46 -11.00 9.88
N ALA A 273 7.93 -10.60 11.06
CA ALA A 273 8.87 -9.51 11.18
C ALA A 273 10.20 -9.79 10.44
N ARG A 274 10.74 -11.02 10.54
CA ARG A 274 11.92 -11.44 9.76
C ARG A 274 11.64 -11.42 8.26
N ASP A 275 10.55 -12.00 7.82
CA ASP A 275 10.14 -12.03 6.41
C ASP A 275 10.07 -10.63 5.81
N LEU A 276 9.50 -9.67 6.55
CA LEU A 276 9.40 -8.29 6.12
C LEU A 276 10.75 -7.57 6.07
N ARG A 277 11.76 -7.98 6.83
CA ARG A 277 13.09 -7.32 6.85
C ARG A 277 14.07 -7.92 5.86
N GLU A 278 14.04 -9.24 5.73
CA GLU A 278 15.03 -10.02 5.01
C GLU A 278 14.63 -10.27 3.55
N GLN A 279 13.44 -9.78 3.10
CA GLN A 279 12.98 -9.96 1.72
C GLN A 279 13.83 -9.15 0.73
N TYR A 280 13.99 -9.71 -0.45
CA TYR A 280 14.45 -8.99 -1.63
C TYR A 280 13.28 -8.23 -2.26
N VAL A 281 13.56 -7.04 -2.76
CA VAL A 281 12.58 -6.26 -3.52
C VAL A 281 13.09 -6.13 -4.95
N LEU A 282 12.35 -6.71 -5.87
CA LEU A 282 12.61 -6.58 -7.30
C LEU A 282 11.59 -5.62 -7.90
N GLY A 283 11.99 -4.94 -8.95
CA GLY A 283 11.07 -4.14 -9.75
C GLY A 283 11.36 -4.34 -11.23
N PHE A 284 10.32 -4.40 -12.04
CA PHE A 284 10.44 -4.43 -13.49
C PHE A 284 9.37 -3.54 -14.13
N VAL A 285 9.65 -3.07 -15.34
CA VAL A 285 8.72 -2.31 -16.15
C VAL A 285 8.08 -3.28 -17.13
N PRO A 286 6.77 -3.55 -17.03
CA PRO A 286 6.13 -4.48 -17.94
C PRO A 286 6.12 -3.94 -19.36
N GLU A 287 6.45 -4.79 -20.34
CA GLU A 287 6.23 -4.47 -21.73
C GLU A 287 4.75 -4.20 -21.99
N LYS A 288 4.45 -3.14 -22.77
CA LYS A 288 3.08 -2.82 -23.17
C LYS A 288 2.57 -3.91 -24.10
N HIS A 289 1.92 -4.91 -23.59
CA HIS A 289 1.14 -5.81 -24.40
C HIS A 289 -0.30 -5.28 -24.51
N ALA A 290 -0.69 -4.97 -25.74
CA ALA A 290 -2.07 -4.73 -26.07
C ALA A 290 -2.85 -6.01 -25.77
N SER A 291 -3.61 -6.02 -24.70
CA SER A 291 -4.88 -6.71 -24.58
C SER A 291 -5.22 -7.13 -23.14
N GLY A 292 -6.27 -6.64 -22.63
CA GLY A 292 -7.40 -7.28 -21.95
C GLY A 292 -7.21 -8.16 -20.72
N ASN A 293 -6.03 -8.64 -20.40
CA ASN A 293 -5.82 -9.44 -19.20
C ASN A 293 -5.71 -8.54 -17.98
N LEU A 294 -6.76 -8.52 -17.20
CA LEU A 294 -6.86 -7.78 -15.94
C LEU A 294 -5.87 -8.30 -14.87
N PHE A 295 -5.36 -9.52 -15.02
CA PHE A 295 -4.44 -10.15 -14.09
C PHE A 295 -3.33 -10.89 -14.85
N ARG A 296 -2.06 -10.58 -14.56
CA ARG A 296 -0.85 -11.15 -15.16
C ARG A 296 -0.13 -12.03 -14.16
N LYS A 297 0.22 -13.24 -14.55
CA LYS A 297 0.90 -14.22 -13.70
C LYS A 297 2.37 -13.88 -13.56
N LEU A 298 2.87 -13.82 -12.33
CA LEU A 298 4.28 -13.66 -12.01
C LEU A 298 4.91 -14.98 -11.58
N ARG A 299 6.16 -15.14 -11.95
CA ARG A 299 7.00 -16.21 -11.43
C ARG A 299 8.43 -15.68 -11.24
N VAL A 300 8.99 -15.91 -10.07
CA VAL A 300 10.41 -15.66 -9.81
C VAL A 300 11.14 -16.97 -9.66
N LYS A 301 12.28 -17.11 -10.35
CA LYS A 301 13.22 -18.22 -10.15
C LYS A 301 14.51 -17.64 -9.58
N VAL A 302 15.12 -18.37 -8.67
CA VAL A 302 16.42 -18.04 -8.11
C VAL A 302 17.41 -19.13 -8.48
N THR A 303 18.58 -18.71 -8.94
CA THR A 303 19.69 -19.61 -9.27
C THR A 303 20.93 -19.20 -8.48
N THR A 304 21.62 -20.19 -7.91
CA THR A 304 22.90 -19.98 -7.23
C THR A 304 23.97 -20.82 -7.89
N PRO A 305 25.26 -20.42 -7.82
CA PRO A 305 26.38 -21.20 -8.40
C PRO A 305 26.40 -22.65 -7.89
N GLU A 306 26.09 -22.83 -6.60
CA GLU A 306 26.10 -24.17 -5.97
C GLU A 306 24.84 -25.00 -6.26
N LYS A 307 23.90 -24.46 -7.04
CA LYS A 307 22.60 -25.12 -7.38
C LYS A 307 21.86 -25.65 -6.15
N ARG A 308 21.92 -24.91 -5.03
CA ARG A 308 21.18 -25.29 -3.80
C ARG A 308 19.69 -25.32 -4.07
N LYS A 309 18.98 -26.21 -3.39
CA LYS A 309 17.52 -26.22 -3.40
C LYS A 309 17.01 -25.05 -2.53
N LEU A 310 16.34 -24.08 -3.16
CA LEU A 310 15.77 -22.90 -2.52
C LEU A 310 14.27 -22.91 -2.69
N TYR A 311 13.58 -22.35 -1.69
CA TYR A 311 12.16 -22.02 -1.74
C TYR A 311 12.02 -20.53 -2.00
N VAL A 312 11.29 -20.20 -3.06
CA VAL A 312 11.08 -18.82 -3.48
C VAL A 312 9.59 -18.51 -3.32
N ARG A 313 9.29 -17.49 -2.52
CA ARG A 313 7.93 -17.04 -2.26
C ARG A 313 7.77 -15.59 -2.71
N THR A 314 6.74 -15.34 -3.50
CA THR A 314 6.34 -14.04 -3.99
C THR A 314 4.88 -14.06 -4.36
N ARG A 315 4.29 -12.92 -4.69
CA ARG A 315 2.92 -12.83 -5.20
C ARG A 315 2.74 -13.65 -6.48
N ILE A 316 1.54 -14.21 -6.65
CA ILE A 316 1.23 -15.07 -7.82
C ILE A 316 1.06 -14.30 -9.12
N GLY A 317 0.87 -12.97 -9.04
CA GLY A 317 0.64 -12.09 -10.18
C GLY A 317 0.30 -10.68 -9.76
N TYR A 318 -0.05 -9.86 -10.74
CA TYR A 318 -0.44 -8.46 -10.53
C TYR A 318 -1.49 -8.04 -11.57
N SER A 319 -2.20 -6.97 -11.29
CA SER A 319 -3.02 -6.28 -12.30
C SER A 319 -2.29 -5.00 -12.70
N PRO A 320 -2.04 -4.77 -14.00
CA PRO A 320 -1.53 -3.48 -14.46
C PRO A 320 -2.48 -2.38 -13.98
N ALA A 321 -1.94 -1.27 -13.48
CA ALA A 321 -2.76 -0.17 -13.01
C ALA A 321 -3.61 0.37 -14.16
N SER A 322 -4.86 0.07 -14.10
CA SER A 322 -5.91 0.62 -14.94
C SER A 322 -7.21 0.56 -14.15
N THR A 323 -7.69 1.71 -13.72
CA THR A 323 -9.11 2.00 -13.45
C THR A 323 -9.80 1.31 -12.25
N ALA A 324 -9.21 0.31 -11.58
CA ALA A 324 -9.95 -0.48 -10.60
C ALA A 324 -10.10 0.20 -9.22
N LEU A 325 -9.12 0.97 -8.77
CA LEU A 325 -9.20 1.68 -7.48
C LEU A 325 -10.19 2.85 -7.51
N THR A 326 -10.45 3.44 -8.68
CA THR A 326 -11.42 4.53 -8.83
C THR A 326 -12.86 4.06 -8.54
N GLY A 327 -13.24 2.87 -9.00
CA GLY A 327 -14.58 2.30 -8.76
C GLY A 327 -14.80 1.88 -7.30
N ILE A 328 -13.73 1.55 -6.57
CA ILE A 328 -13.81 1.17 -5.14
C ILE A 328 -13.94 2.42 -4.27
N LYS A 329 -13.20 3.49 -4.57
CA LYS A 329 -13.37 4.79 -3.90
C LYS A 329 -14.80 5.32 -4.01
N GLU A 330 -15.44 5.17 -5.16
CA GLU A 330 -16.84 5.54 -5.35
C GLU A 330 -17.79 4.69 -4.48
N ASN A 331 -17.57 3.38 -4.38
CA ASN A 331 -18.37 2.50 -3.54
C ASN A 331 -18.16 2.78 -2.04
N MET A 332 -16.94 2.97 -1.57
CA MET A 332 -16.65 3.29 -0.16
C MET A 332 -17.21 4.67 0.23
N THR A 333 -17.13 5.66 -0.66
CA THR A 333 -17.70 6.99 -0.41
C THR A 333 -19.23 6.93 -0.31
N SER A 334 -19.89 6.06 -1.08
CA SER A 334 -21.34 5.85 -1.01
C SER A 334 -21.78 5.14 0.28
N LEU A 335 -20.98 4.22 0.80
CA LEU A 335 -21.23 3.51 2.07
C LEU A 335 -21.08 4.43 3.28
N ASN A 336 -20.03 5.25 3.31
CA ASN A 336 -19.81 6.24 4.39
C ASN A 336 -20.81 7.41 4.36
N GLY A 337 -21.40 7.71 3.21
CA GLY A 337 -22.45 8.73 3.06
C GLY A 337 -23.82 8.30 3.57
N SER A 338 -24.09 7.00 3.67
CA SER A 338 -25.37 6.43 4.11
C SER A 338 -25.54 6.37 5.64
N THR A 339 -24.45 6.52 6.41
CA THR A 339 -24.48 6.40 7.89
C THR A 339 -24.72 7.76 8.61
N LYS A 340 -24.96 8.83 7.85
CA LYS A 340 -25.26 10.19 8.38
C LYS A 340 -26.73 10.61 8.23
N ARG A 341 -27.67 9.70 8.36
CA ARG A 341 -29.11 10.05 8.52
C ARG A 341 -29.72 9.35 9.70
#